data_db8ada59380e11ffa170f48167789d9a
#
_entry.id   db8ada59380e11ffa170f48167789d9a
#
_cell.length_a   1.000
_cell.length_b   1.000
_cell.length_c   1.000
_cell.angle_alpha   90.00
_cell.angle_beta   90.00
_cell.angle_gamma   90.00
#
_symmetry.space_group_name_H-M   'P 1'
#
loop_
_entity.id
_entity.type
_entity.pdbx_description
1 polymer ?
#
loop_
_entity_poly.entity_id
_entity_poly.type
_entity_poly.pdbx_seq_one_letter_code
_entity_poly.pdbx_strand_id
1 'polypeptide(L)'
;MENISNQYQRQTMKNWILILVLSVMTVGYVNAQKSTLQKQGTATQLVVDGKPFLILGGELGNSSAACTEDIERIFPKLQRMGLNTVLVPAYWDLIEPQEGQFDFTLTDKVIRQARQNDLKVIFLWFGAWKNSMSCYAPLWFKENYKKYPRAYTQKGKPLEIASAFSENVFQADNRAFSQWMEHVAAIDKEEGTVIMIQIENEIGMLEDARDYSKEANALFNAPVPAELMSYLQKNKKTLHPQMLEKWESQGSKKQGTWQEVFGADIYTDELFMAWHYARYVERMAQSARSIYNIPLYVNAAMNSRNRKPGEYPSAGPLAHLIDIWHCGAPNIDLLAPDLYDNGFTD
;
A
#
# COMPACT_ATOMS: atom_id res chain seq x y z
N MET A 1 46.12 11.98 -57.84
CA MET A 1 45.73 12.51 -56.51
C MET A 1 44.21 12.45 -56.24
N GLU A 2 43.31 12.49 -57.21
CA GLU A 2 41.85 12.40 -57.04
C GLU A 2 41.33 11.05 -56.56
N ASN A 3 41.98 9.94 -56.85
CA ASN A 3 41.52 8.61 -56.49
C ASN A 3 41.65 8.28 -54.96
N ILE A 4 42.62 8.88 -54.31
CA ILE A 4 42.88 8.67 -52.86
C ILE A 4 41.91 9.44 -52.02
N SER A 5 41.52 10.65 -52.43
CA SER A 5 40.53 11.51 -51.75
C SER A 5 39.14 10.88 -51.75
N ASN A 6 38.70 10.26 -52.85
CA ASN A 6 37.41 9.60 -52.98
C ASN A 6 37.33 8.31 -52.15
N GLN A 7 38.43 7.61 -51.93
CA GLN A 7 38.48 6.41 -51.10
C GLN A 7 38.39 6.75 -49.61
N TYR A 8 39.04 7.84 -49.17
CA TYR A 8 38.97 8.35 -47.82
C TYR A 8 37.55 8.87 -47.44
N GLN A 9 36.89 9.59 -48.39
CA GLN A 9 35.52 10.06 -48.16
C GLN A 9 34.51 8.91 -48.07
N ARG A 10 34.65 7.86 -48.86
CA ARG A 10 33.80 6.65 -48.79
C ARG A 10 34.03 5.86 -47.50
N GLN A 11 35.23 5.82 -46.97
CA GLN A 11 35.58 5.12 -45.73
C GLN A 11 35.04 5.89 -44.51
N THR A 12 35.19 7.21 -44.47
CA THR A 12 34.61 8.07 -43.43
C THR A 12 33.09 8.01 -43.45
N MET A 13 32.44 8.08 -44.59
CA MET A 13 30.99 7.98 -44.70
C MET A 13 30.44 6.62 -44.23
N LYS A 14 31.14 5.50 -44.54
CA LYS A 14 30.78 4.18 -43.99
C LYS A 14 30.95 4.09 -42.48
N ASN A 15 31.98 4.70 -41.91
CA ASN A 15 32.20 4.75 -40.46
C ASN A 15 31.14 5.61 -39.75
N TRP A 16 30.70 6.72 -40.36
CA TRP A 16 29.63 7.55 -39.84
C TRP A 16 28.26 6.84 -39.89
N ILE A 17 27.98 6.08 -40.96
CA ILE A 17 26.75 5.27 -41.06
C ILE A 17 26.78 4.12 -40.05
N LEU A 18 27.92 3.49 -39.81
CA LEU A 18 28.07 2.44 -38.80
C LEU A 18 27.88 2.97 -37.37
N ILE A 19 28.40 4.16 -37.07
CA ILE A 19 28.22 4.83 -35.78
C ILE A 19 26.77 5.25 -35.62
N LEU A 20 26.08 5.74 -36.66
CA LEU A 20 24.66 6.09 -36.59
C LEU A 20 23.76 4.86 -36.38
N VAL A 21 24.10 3.73 -37.03
CA VAL A 21 23.38 2.45 -36.87
C VAL A 21 23.59 1.86 -35.45
N LEU A 22 24.82 1.96 -34.91
CA LEU A 22 25.09 1.54 -33.53
C LEU A 22 24.42 2.46 -32.49
N SER A 23 24.33 3.76 -32.75
CA SER A 23 23.63 4.68 -31.82
C SER A 23 22.10 4.54 -31.84
N VAL A 24 21.54 4.03 -32.94
CA VAL A 24 20.09 3.70 -33.02
C VAL A 24 19.79 2.35 -32.33
N MET A 25 20.78 1.44 -32.21
CA MET A 25 20.60 0.18 -31.48
C MET A 25 20.79 0.29 -29.96
N THR A 26 21.23 1.43 -29.44
CA THR A 26 21.23 1.74 -28.00
C THR A 26 20.01 2.57 -27.55
N VAL A 27 18.88 2.44 -28.26
CA VAL A 27 17.58 2.73 -27.62
C VAL A 27 17.45 1.65 -26.57
N GLY A 28 17.96 1.96 -25.38
CA GLY A 28 17.80 1.09 -24.23
C GLY A 28 16.33 0.70 -24.17
N TYR A 29 16.05 -0.57 -24.07
CA TYR A 29 14.77 -1.04 -23.59
C TYR A 29 14.60 -0.42 -22.21
N VAL A 30 14.00 0.77 -22.16
CA VAL A 30 13.33 1.22 -20.95
C VAL A 30 12.26 0.17 -20.78
N ASN A 31 12.49 -0.79 -19.87
CA ASN A 31 11.47 -1.74 -19.49
C ASN A 31 10.27 -0.91 -19.07
N ALA A 32 9.33 -0.73 -20.01
CA ALA A 32 8.13 0.03 -19.73
C ALA A 32 7.41 -0.71 -18.63
N GLN A 33 7.14 -0.01 -17.54
CA GLN A 33 6.39 -0.54 -16.41
C GLN A 33 5.09 -1.17 -16.92
N LYS A 34 4.86 -2.45 -16.61
CA LYS A 34 3.74 -3.23 -17.16
C LYS A 34 2.38 -2.74 -16.67
N SER A 35 2.33 -2.17 -15.47
CA SER A 35 1.13 -1.59 -14.87
C SER A 35 1.43 -0.21 -14.30
N THR A 36 0.62 0.81 -14.65
CA THR A 36 0.78 2.20 -14.20
C THR A 36 -0.57 2.86 -13.97
N LEU A 37 -0.60 3.87 -13.11
CA LEU A 37 -1.73 4.80 -13.02
C LEU A 37 -1.40 6.08 -13.79
N GLN A 38 -2.25 6.45 -14.75
CA GLN A 38 -2.04 7.60 -15.63
C GLN A 38 -3.20 8.58 -15.54
N LYS A 39 -2.88 9.87 -15.47
CA LYS A 39 -3.91 10.93 -15.51
C LYS A 39 -4.50 11.05 -16.92
N GLN A 40 -5.84 11.08 -16.98
CA GLN A 40 -6.64 11.32 -18.17
C GLN A 40 -7.64 12.47 -17.87
N GLY A 41 -7.25 13.69 -18.16
CA GLY A 41 -8.03 14.87 -17.76
C GLY A 41 -8.12 14.97 -16.22
N THR A 42 -9.33 14.87 -15.68
CA THR A 42 -9.60 14.89 -14.24
C THR A 42 -9.59 13.50 -13.59
N ALA A 43 -9.60 12.43 -14.39
CA ALA A 43 -9.60 11.06 -13.90
C ALA A 43 -8.18 10.46 -13.84
N THR A 44 -8.02 9.42 -13.05
CA THR A 44 -6.83 8.54 -13.06
C THR A 44 -7.24 7.18 -13.59
N GLN A 45 -6.48 6.66 -14.54
CA GLN A 45 -6.76 5.42 -15.24
C GLN A 45 -5.64 4.40 -15.01
N LEU A 46 -6.02 3.16 -14.70
CA LEU A 46 -5.08 2.04 -14.71
C LEU A 46 -4.75 1.67 -16.16
N VAL A 47 -3.47 1.58 -16.46
CA VAL A 47 -2.93 1.17 -17.75
C VAL A 47 -2.11 -0.09 -17.54
N VAL A 48 -2.46 -1.17 -18.24
CA VAL A 48 -1.75 -2.45 -18.21
C VAL A 48 -1.30 -2.78 -19.63
N ASP A 49 -0.04 -3.14 -19.79
CA ASP A 49 0.58 -3.40 -21.11
C ASP A 49 0.33 -2.27 -22.12
N GLY A 50 0.39 -1.02 -21.65
CA GLY A 50 0.22 0.18 -22.47
C GLY A 50 -1.23 0.47 -22.88
N LYS A 51 -2.24 -0.24 -22.35
CA LYS A 51 -3.66 -0.06 -22.65
C LYS A 51 -4.47 0.24 -21.40
N PRO A 52 -5.52 1.09 -21.51
CA PRO A 52 -6.50 1.26 -20.45
C PRO A 52 -7.05 -0.09 -19.99
N PHE A 53 -7.07 -0.33 -18.69
CA PHE A 53 -7.51 -1.59 -18.12
C PHE A 53 -8.62 -1.35 -17.09
N LEU A 54 -9.79 -1.92 -17.36
CA LEU A 54 -10.91 -1.94 -16.42
C LEU A 54 -10.86 -3.25 -15.63
N ILE A 55 -10.73 -3.16 -14.32
CA ILE A 55 -10.76 -4.32 -13.44
C ILE A 55 -12.19 -4.85 -13.36
N LEU A 56 -12.40 -6.08 -13.84
CA LEU A 56 -13.55 -6.90 -13.56
C LEU A 56 -13.07 -8.00 -12.64
N GLY A 57 -13.00 -7.71 -11.34
CA GLY A 57 -12.29 -8.49 -10.36
C GLY A 57 -13.21 -9.24 -9.41
N GLY A 58 -12.65 -10.29 -8.82
CA GLY A 58 -13.22 -10.97 -7.67
C GLY A 58 -12.18 -11.08 -6.57
N GLU A 59 -12.53 -10.68 -5.34
CA GLU A 59 -11.69 -10.86 -4.18
C GLU A 59 -11.94 -12.24 -3.55
N LEU A 60 -10.85 -12.95 -3.28
CA LEU A 60 -10.94 -14.23 -2.57
C LEU A 60 -11.18 -13.99 -1.08
N GLY A 61 -12.01 -14.86 -0.48
CA GLY A 61 -12.19 -14.84 0.97
C GLY A 61 -10.86 -15.03 1.71
N ASN A 62 -10.80 -14.52 2.93
CA ASN A 62 -9.58 -14.35 3.72
C ASN A 62 -8.59 -15.52 3.73
N SER A 63 -9.08 -16.77 3.67
CA SER A 63 -8.22 -17.97 3.68
C SER A 63 -8.39 -18.84 2.44
N SER A 64 -9.03 -18.33 1.38
CA SER A 64 -9.36 -19.12 0.19
C SER A 64 -8.17 -19.40 -0.74
N ALA A 65 -7.01 -18.79 -0.47
CA ALA A 65 -5.76 -19.05 -1.19
C ALA A 65 -4.65 -19.58 -0.26
N ALA A 66 -5.03 -20.15 0.90
CA ALA A 66 -4.08 -20.66 1.90
C ALA A 66 -3.54 -22.07 1.58
N CYS A 67 -4.02 -22.71 0.50
CA CYS A 67 -3.47 -23.98 -0.01
C CYS A 67 -3.50 -24.05 -1.52
N THR A 68 -2.64 -24.86 -2.10
CA THR A 68 -2.47 -25.00 -3.56
C THR A 68 -3.70 -25.57 -4.24
N GLU A 69 -4.41 -26.50 -3.59
CA GLU A 69 -5.59 -27.19 -4.09
C GLU A 69 -6.76 -26.24 -4.30
N ASP A 70 -6.96 -25.30 -3.37
CA ASP A 70 -8.02 -24.29 -3.49
C ASP A 70 -7.73 -23.31 -4.63
N ILE A 71 -6.49 -22.88 -4.78
CA ILE A 71 -6.06 -22.02 -5.88
C ILE A 71 -6.37 -22.71 -7.23
N GLU A 72 -5.96 -23.97 -7.40
CA GLU A 72 -6.23 -24.74 -8.61
C GLU A 72 -7.73 -24.88 -8.90
N ARG A 73 -8.54 -25.06 -7.89
CA ARG A 73 -9.98 -25.25 -8.00
C ARG A 73 -10.74 -23.97 -8.29
N ILE A 74 -10.26 -22.82 -7.76
CA ILE A 74 -10.97 -21.54 -7.81
C ILE A 74 -10.70 -20.80 -9.12
N PHE A 75 -9.45 -20.66 -9.54
CA PHE A 75 -9.05 -19.80 -10.66
C PHE A 75 -9.77 -20.10 -11.98
N PRO A 76 -9.93 -21.38 -12.41
CA PRO A 76 -10.71 -21.69 -13.61
C PRO A 76 -12.19 -21.27 -13.51
N LYS A 77 -12.74 -21.17 -12.29
CA LYS A 77 -14.13 -20.71 -12.10
C LYS A 77 -14.22 -19.19 -12.30
N LEU A 78 -13.26 -18.43 -11.78
CA LEU A 78 -13.21 -16.97 -11.95
C LEU A 78 -13.14 -16.60 -13.43
N GLN A 79 -12.29 -17.27 -14.20
CA GLN A 79 -12.20 -17.10 -15.65
C GLN A 79 -13.53 -17.39 -16.36
N ARG A 80 -14.20 -18.50 -16.01
CA ARG A 80 -15.51 -18.83 -16.58
C ARG A 80 -16.63 -17.85 -16.19
N MET A 81 -16.48 -17.14 -15.08
CA MET A 81 -17.39 -16.05 -14.68
C MET A 81 -17.16 -14.76 -15.49
N GLY A 82 -16.16 -14.73 -16.37
CA GLY A 82 -15.82 -13.55 -17.17
C GLY A 82 -14.98 -12.51 -16.42
N LEU A 83 -14.38 -12.87 -15.29
CA LEU A 83 -13.46 -11.99 -14.58
C LEU A 83 -12.12 -11.91 -15.33
N ASN A 84 -11.46 -10.76 -15.26
CA ASN A 84 -10.12 -10.54 -15.81
C ASN A 84 -9.06 -10.34 -14.71
N THR A 85 -9.47 -10.22 -13.47
CA THR A 85 -8.59 -9.94 -12.32
C THR A 85 -9.05 -10.72 -11.10
N VAL A 86 -8.10 -11.15 -10.29
CA VAL A 86 -8.35 -11.72 -8.97
C VAL A 86 -7.56 -10.98 -7.90
N LEU A 87 -8.21 -10.62 -6.80
CA LEU A 87 -7.58 -10.06 -5.62
C LEU A 87 -7.29 -11.21 -4.65
N VAL A 88 -6.03 -11.40 -4.28
CA VAL A 88 -5.56 -12.60 -3.56
C VAL A 88 -4.73 -12.21 -2.34
N PRO A 89 -5.09 -12.69 -1.14
CA PRO A 89 -4.26 -12.49 0.04
C PRO A 89 -2.86 -13.11 -0.10
N ALA A 90 -1.86 -12.36 0.37
CA ALA A 90 -0.50 -12.81 0.63
C ALA A 90 -0.31 -12.84 2.14
N TYR A 91 -0.20 -14.02 2.71
CA TYR A 91 -0.26 -14.25 4.16
C TYR A 91 1.13 -14.25 4.77
N TRP A 92 1.44 -13.30 5.67
CA TRP A 92 2.76 -13.22 6.29
C TRP A 92 3.12 -14.49 7.07
N ASP A 93 2.18 -15.07 7.82
CA ASP A 93 2.42 -16.29 8.62
C ASP A 93 2.73 -17.53 7.76
N LEU A 94 2.23 -17.60 6.52
CA LEU A 94 2.56 -18.67 5.57
C LEU A 94 3.83 -18.35 4.76
N ILE A 95 4.12 -17.08 4.52
CA ILE A 95 5.30 -16.62 3.80
C ILE A 95 6.55 -16.70 4.69
N GLU A 96 6.45 -16.38 5.98
CA GLU A 96 7.55 -16.44 6.96
C GLU A 96 7.13 -17.25 8.20
N PRO A 97 6.91 -18.57 8.06
CA PRO A 97 6.43 -19.43 9.16
C PRO A 97 7.41 -19.50 10.34
N GLN A 98 8.69 -19.27 10.10
CA GLN A 98 9.74 -19.11 11.10
C GLN A 98 10.54 -17.85 10.81
N GLU A 99 10.98 -17.12 11.83
CA GLU A 99 11.70 -15.85 11.66
C GLU A 99 12.89 -16.01 10.69
N GLY A 100 12.87 -15.30 9.57
CA GLY A 100 13.91 -15.32 8.53
C GLY A 100 13.86 -16.52 7.58
N GLN A 101 12.86 -17.39 7.65
CA GLN A 101 12.67 -18.50 6.72
C GLN A 101 11.43 -18.26 5.85
N PHE A 102 11.64 -18.12 4.56
CA PHE A 102 10.59 -17.71 3.62
C PHE A 102 10.13 -18.88 2.74
N ASP A 103 8.82 -19.01 2.56
CA ASP A 103 8.15 -19.94 1.64
C ASP A 103 7.25 -19.15 0.68
N PHE A 104 7.59 -19.17 -0.61
CA PHE A 104 6.85 -18.48 -1.66
C PHE A 104 5.99 -19.43 -2.52
N THR A 105 5.83 -20.67 -2.10
CA THR A 105 5.12 -21.72 -2.88
C THR A 105 3.70 -21.28 -3.26
N LEU A 106 2.95 -20.66 -2.34
CA LEU A 106 1.60 -20.16 -2.62
C LEU A 106 1.62 -18.98 -3.60
N THR A 107 2.58 -18.05 -3.45
CA THR A 107 2.75 -16.91 -4.36
C THR A 107 3.03 -17.39 -5.79
N ASP A 108 3.94 -18.34 -5.95
CA ASP A 108 4.25 -18.96 -7.25
C ASP A 108 3.03 -19.64 -7.86
N LYS A 109 2.25 -20.34 -7.02
CA LYS A 109 1.06 -21.03 -7.46
C LYS A 109 -0.02 -20.05 -7.95
N VAL A 110 -0.25 -18.96 -7.21
CA VAL A 110 -1.20 -17.90 -7.57
C VAL A 110 -0.83 -17.32 -8.94
N ILE A 111 0.42 -16.86 -9.11
CA ILE A 111 0.88 -16.23 -10.37
C ILE A 111 0.77 -17.19 -11.53
N ARG A 112 1.18 -18.45 -11.35
CA ARG A 112 1.09 -19.50 -12.39
C ARG A 112 -0.35 -19.80 -12.78
N GLN A 113 -1.26 -19.95 -11.80
CA GLN A 113 -2.68 -20.20 -12.07
C GLN A 113 -3.37 -19.00 -12.71
N ALA A 114 -2.99 -17.78 -12.34
CA ALA A 114 -3.49 -16.58 -12.99
C ALA A 114 -3.12 -16.56 -14.49
N ARG A 115 -1.86 -16.81 -14.82
CA ARG A 115 -1.39 -16.91 -16.22
C ARG A 115 -2.13 -17.99 -17.02
N GLN A 116 -2.32 -19.16 -16.43
CA GLN A 116 -3.03 -20.27 -17.08
C GLN A 116 -4.53 -19.99 -17.35
N ASN A 117 -5.10 -19.03 -16.64
CA ASN A 117 -6.52 -18.67 -16.73
C ASN A 117 -6.75 -17.24 -17.26
N ASP A 118 -5.76 -16.62 -17.89
CA ASP A 118 -5.82 -15.25 -18.43
C ASP A 118 -6.31 -14.20 -17.40
N LEU A 119 -5.92 -14.36 -16.15
CA LEU A 119 -6.25 -13.44 -15.07
C LEU A 119 -5.04 -12.57 -14.71
N LYS A 120 -5.29 -11.30 -14.41
CA LYS A 120 -4.35 -10.44 -13.69
C LYS A 120 -4.52 -10.63 -12.18
N VAL A 121 -3.49 -10.31 -11.42
CA VAL A 121 -3.47 -10.47 -9.96
C VAL A 121 -3.29 -9.12 -9.29
N ILE A 122 -4.06 -8.89 -8.25
CA ILE A 122 -3.81 -7.86 -7.24
C ILE A 122 -3.54 -8.60 -5.93
N PHE A 123 -2.35 -8.47 -5.38
CA PHE A 123 -2.06 -9.06 -4.09
C PHE A 123 -2.45 -8.14 -2.94
N LEU A 124 -2.98 -8.75 -1.88
CA LEU A 124 -3.36 -8.10 -0.64
C LEU A 124 -2.37 -8.56 0.44
N TRP A 125 -1.43 -7.70 0.85
CA TRP A 125 -0.49 -8.04 1.91
C TRP A 125 -1.21 -8.09 3.26
N PHE A 126 -1.43 -9.30 3.78
CA PHE A 126 -1.92 -9.53 5.14
C PHE A 126 -0.72 -9.66 6.07
N GLY A 127 -0.17 -8.50 6.46
CA GLY A 127 1.02 -8.33 7.27
C GLY A 127 0.70 -8.16 8.74
N ALA A 128 1.14 -7.06 9.32
CA ALA A 128 0.89 -6.73 10.72
C ALA A 128 -0.57 -6.35 11.00
N TRP A 129 -1.34 -5.96 9.97
CA TRP A 129 -2.78 -5.67 10.09
C TRP A 129 -3.62 -6.42 9.05
N LYS A 130 -4.70 -7.03 9.53
CA LYS A 130 -5.83 -7.54 8.79
C LYS A 130 -7.12 -7.30 9.58
N ASN A 131 -8.06 -6.50 9.02
CA ASN A 131 -9.27 -6.07 9.72
C ASN A 131 -8.95 -5.44 11.09
N SER A 132 -7.96 -4.56 11.11
CA SER A 132 -7.45 -3.90 12.33
C SER A 132 -6.94 -4.87 13.42
N MET A 133 -6.50 -6.07 13.04
CA MET A 133 -5.95 -7.07 13.96
C MET A 133 -4.70 -7.73 13.36
N SER A 134 -3.78 -8.21 14.19
CA SER A 134 -2.54 -8.89 13.77
C SER A 134 -2.73 -10.41 13.59
N CYS A 135 -3.89 -10.84 13.06
CA CYS A 135 -4.24 -12.26 13.01
C CYS A 135 -3.40 -13.07 12.03
N TYR A 136 -2.91 -12.47 10.94
CA TYR A 136 -2.02 -13.14 9.97
C TYR A 136 -0.53 -12.87 10.19
N ALA A 137 -0.16 -12.16 11.25
CA ALA A 137 1.24 -12.11 11.66
C ALA A 137 1.69 -13.49 12.18
N PRO A 138 2.95 -13.92 11.95
CA PRO A 138 3.44 -15.23 12.35
C PRO A 138 3.40 -15.47 13.85
N LEU A 139 3.35 -16.75 14.25
CA LEU A 139 3.31 -17.14 15.68
C LEU A 139 4.54 -16.63 16.44
N TRP A 140 5.75 -16.78 15.86
CA TRP A 140 6.98 -16.28 16.45
C TRP A 140 6.96 -14.76 16.74
N PHE A 141 6.25 -13.98 15.93
CA PHE A 141 6.03 -12.54 16.12
C PHE A 141 5.01 -12.32 17.26
N LYS A 142 3.87 -13.01 17.21
CA LYS A 142 2.75 -12.83 18.16
C LYS A 142 3.11 -13.25 19.59
N GLU A 143 3.96 -14.22 19.78
CA GLU A 143 4.38 -14.71 21.11
C GLU A 143 5.44 -13.83 21.78
N ASN A 144 6.19 -13.03 21.03
CA ASN A 144 7.27 -12.22 21.56
C ASN A 144 6.88 -10.76 21.81
N TYR A 145 5.96 -10.54 22.78
CA TYR A 145 5.47 -9.20 23.13
C TYR A 145 6.55 -8.21 23.60
N LYS A 146 7.70 -8.69 24.05
CA LYS A 146 8.81 -7.80 24.44
C LYS A 146 9.51 -7.22 23.23
N LYS A 147 9.70 -8.02 22.19
CA LYS A 147 10.34 -7.60 20.93
C LYS A 147 9.33 -6.90 20.00
N TYR A 148 8.10 -7.41 19.96
CA TYR A 148 7.02 -6.96 19.10
C TYR A 148 5.81 -6.52 19.95
N PRO A 149 5.85 -5.31 20.52
CA PRO A 149 4.81 -4.85 21.44
C PRO A 149 3.45 -4.67 20.74
N ARG A 150 2.40 -4.82 21.57
CA ARG A 150 1.02 -4.59 21.18
C ARG A 150 0.60 -3.15 21.43
N ALA A 151 -0.45 -2.73 20.72
CA ALA A 151 -1.20 -1.54 21.08
C ALA A 151 -2.01 -1.77 22.37
N TYR A 152 -2.30 -0.69 23.09
CA TYR A 152 -3.02 -0.72 24.36
C TYR A 152 -4.26 0.16 24.31
N THR A 153 -5.33 -0.29 24.98
CA THR A 153 -6.50 0.54 25.26
C THR A 153 -6.16 1.62 26.28
N GLN A 154 -7.01 2.64 26.40
CA GLN A 154 -6.92 3.66 27.44
C GLN A 154 -6.91 3.08 28.87
N LYS A 155 -7.55 1.91 29.07
CA LYS A 155 -7.59 1.18 30.34
C LYS A 155 -6.36 0.30 30.59
N GLY A 156 -5.37 0.32 29.70
CA GLY A 156 -4.14 -0.49 29.82
C GLY A 156 -4.29 -1.96 29.43
N LYS A 157 -5.38 -2.34 28.73
CA LYS A 157 -5.55 -3.69 28.18
C LYS A 157 -4.73 -3.81 26.89
N PRO A 158 -3.82 -4.81 26.75
CA PRO A 158 -3.16 -5.09 25.47
C PRO A 158 -4.18 -5.62 24.45
N LEU A 159 -4.03 -5.19 23.21
CA LEU A 159 -4.89 -5.58 22.09
C LEU A 159 -4.23 -6.66 21.22
N GLU A 160 -5.02 -7.34 20.39
CA GLU A 160 -4.54 -8.22 19.32
C GLU A 160 -4.11 -7.39 18.09
N ILE A 161 -3.42 -6.28 18.35
CA ILE A 161 -2.98 -5.31 17.36
C ILE A 161 -1.51 -4.99 17.64
N ALA A 162 -0.64 -5.14 16.67
CA ALA A 162 0.75 -4.72 16.77
C ALA A 162 0.85 -3.20 16.91
N SER A 163 1.81 -2.70 17.70
CA SER A 163 1.98 -1.26 17.86
C SER A 163 2.71 -0.66 16.67
N ALA A 164 2.08 0.28 15.96
CA ALA A 164 2.69 1.03 14.88
C ALA A 164 3.86 1.95 15.33
N PHE A 165 4.01 2.10 16.64
CA PHE A 165 5.08 2.93 17.25
C PHE A 165 6.36 2.13 17.54
N SER A 166 6.36 0.83 17.24
CA SER A 166 7.52 -0.04 17.46
C SER A 166 8.35 -0.22 16.19
N GLU A 167 9.59 0.20 16.25
CA GLU A 167 10.53 -0.03 15.15
C GLU A 167 10.76 -1.53 14.89
N ASN A 168 10.75 -2.37 15.94
CA ASN A 168 10.89 -3.81 15.76
C ASN A 168 9.69 -4.43 15.01
N VAL A 169 8.47 -3.95 15.27
CA VAL A 169 7.27 -4.35 14.52
C VAL A 169 7.44 -3.99 13.05
N PHE A 170 7.77 -2.74 12.78
CA PHE A 170 7.99 -2.27 11.41
C PHE A 170 9.08 -3.06 10.69
N GLN A 171 10.24 -3.28 11.32
CA GLN A 171 11.36 -3.99 10.68
C GLN A 171 11.03 -5.45 10.37
N ALA A 172 10.25 -6.12 11.22
CA ALA A 172 9.84 -7.50 10.97
C ALA A 172 8.89 -7.61 9.77
N ASP A 173 7.83 -6.80 9.77
CA ASP A 173 6.83 -6.77 8.71
C ASP A 173 7.43 -6.30 7.38
N ASN A 174 8.14 -5.16 7.37
CA ASN A 174 8.76 -4.62 6.16
C ASN A 174 9.85 -5.55 5.59
N ARG A 175 10.58 -6.29 6.42
CA ARG A 175 11.53 -7.32 5.95
C ARG A 175 10.79 -8.41 5.20
N ALA A 176 9.71 -8.97 5.79
CA ALA A 176 8.94 -10.02 5.16
C ALA A 176 8.29 -9.53 3.85
N PHE A 177 7.67 -8.37 3.89
CA PHE A 177 7.09 -7.72 2.71
C PHE A 177 8.13 -7.48 1.61
N SER A 178 9.32 -6.98 1.96
CA SER A 178 10.39 -6.72 0.99
C SER A 178 10.92 -8.01 0.35
N GLN A 179 11.16 -9.07 1.14
CA GLN A 179 11.60 -10.36 0.62
C GLN A 179 10.55 -10.98 -0.32
N TRP A 180 9.29 -10.88 0.05
CA TRP A 180 8.18 -11.31 -0.81
C TRP A 180 8.10 -10.47 -2.10
N MET A 181 8.24 -9.13 -2.02
CA MET A 181 8.28 -8.23 -3.16
C MET A 181 9.45 -8.52 -4.12
N GLU A 182 10.64 -8.81 -3.58
CA GLU A 182 11.81 -9.23 -4.36
C GLU A 182 11.52 -10.51 -5.14
N HIS A 183 10.89 -11.50 -4.49
CA HIS A 183 10.48 -12.74 -5.13
C HIS A 183 9.44 -12.50 -6.23
N VAL A 184 8.38 -11.74 -5.96
CA VAL A 184 7.37 -11.38 -6.98
C VAL A 184 8.01 -10.67 -8.16
N ALA A 185 8.89 -9.70 -7.91
CA ALA A 185 9.59 -8.98 -8.98
C ALA A 185 10.46 -9.93 -9.83
N ALA A 186 11.15 -10.88 -9.20
CA ALA A 186 12.01 -11.82 -9.89
C ALA A 186 11.24 -12.73 -10.87
N ILE A 187 10.00 -13.11 -10.54
CA ILE A 187 9.23 -14.06 -11.35
C ILE A 187 8.16 -13.42 -12.24
N ASP A 188 7.81 -12.14 -12.02
CA ASP A 188 6.65 -11.52 -12.68
C ASP A 188 6.94 -10.16 -13.37
N LYS A 189 8.02 -9.48 -13.05
CA LYS A 189 8.28 -8.13 -13.56
C LYS A 189 8.24 -8.03 -15.09
N GLU A 190 8.73 -9.05 -15.80
CA GLU A 190 8.73 -9.08 -17.26
C GLU A 190 7.36 -9.52 -17.83
N GLU A 191 6.61 -10.33 -17.09
CA GLU A 191 5.32 -10.87 -17.53
C GLU A 191 4.14 -9.94 -17.19
N GLY A 192 4.21 -9.24 -16.06
CA GLY A 192 3.18 -8.29 -15.64
C GLY A 192 1.82 -8.94 -15.35
N THR A 193 1.84 -10.11 -14.75
CA THR A 193 0.62 -10.78 -14.24
C THR A 193 0.08 -10.03 -13.02
N VAL A 194 0.99 -9.63 -12.12
CA VAL A 194 0.67 -8.79 -10.96
C VAL A 194 0.58 -7.34 -11.40
N ILE A 195 -0.57 -6.71 -11.19
CA ILE A 195 -0.84 -5.35 -11.69
C ILE A 195 -0.95 -4.28 -10.60
N MET A 196 -1.12 -4.69 -9.35
CA MET A 196 -1.23 -3.79 -8.20
C MET A 196 -0.98 -4.56 -6.90
N ILE A 197 -0.58 -3.88 -5.84
CA ILE A 197 -0.40 -4.46 -4.51
C ILE A 197 -1.07 -3.57 -3.47
N GLN A 198 -1.86 -4.18 -2.59
CA GLN A 198 -2.36 -3.56 -1.38
C GLN A 198 -1.36 -3.74 -0.25
N ILE A 199 -1.03 -2.66 0.44
CA ILE A 199 -0.18 -2.70 1.64
C ILE A 199 -1.10 -2.75 2.86
N GLU A 200 -0.96 -3.77 3.67
CA GLU A 200 -1.84 -4.10 4.78
C GLU A 200 -3.30 -4.30 4.36
N ASN A 201 -4.17 -4.68 5.27
CA ASN A 201 -5.59 -4.74 5.00
C ASN A 201 -6.39 -4.13 6.14
N GLU A 202 -7.18 -3.10 5.78
CA GLU A 202 -8.00 -2.37 6.74
C GLU A 202 -7.22 -1.99 8.01
N ILE A 203 -6.00 -1.43 7.79
CA ILE A 203 -5.16 -0.96 8.90
C ILE A 203 -5.94 0.04 9.75
N GLY A 204 -6.02 -0.21 11.04
CA GLY A 204 -6.86 0.60 11.90
C GLY A 204 -6.76 0.21 13.38
N MET A 205 -7.48 0.96 14.22
CA MET A 205 -7.64 0.69 15.66
C MET A 205 -9.06 0.27 15.98
N LEU A 206 -9.22 -0.73 16.85
CA LEU A 206 -10.47 -1.18 17.44
C LEU A 206 -10.35 -1.29 18.95
N GLU A 207 -11.49 -1.13 19.60
CA GLU A 207 -11.79 -0.88 21.00
C GLU A 207 -11.48 0.57 21.44
N ASP A 208 -10.49 1.26 20.82
CA ASP A 208 -10.17 2.67 21.05
C ASP A 208 -9.76 3.35 19.72
N ALA A 209 -9.75 4.67 19.70
CA ALA A 209 -9.41 5.46 18.51
C ALA A 209 -7.90 5.55 18.26
N ARG A 210 -7.06 5.27 19.26
CA ARG A 210 -5.60 5.26 19.19
C ARG A 210 -4.95 4.24 20.12
N ASP A 211 -3.68 3.97 19.91
CA ASP A 211 -2.83 3.28 20.87
C ASP A 211 -2.53 4.18 22.08
N TYR A 212 -2.64 3.63 23.29
CA TYR A 212 -2.34 4.28 24.57
C TYR A 212 -1.07 3.72 25.23
N SER A 213 -0.20 3.02 24.47
CA SER A 213 1.14 2.65 24.94
C SER A 213 1.94 3.87 25.39
N LYS A 214 3.01 3.63 26.14
CA LYS A 214 3.89 4.70 26.63
C LYS A 214 4.47 5.52 25.49
N GLU A 215 4.90 4.84 24.42
CA GLU A 215 5.47 5.44 23.22
C GLU A 215 4.45 6.29 22.47
N ALA A 216 3.24 5.75 22.26
CA ALA A 216 2.14 6.48 21.63
C ALA A 216 1.74 7.72 22.45
N ASN A 217 1.63 7.59 23.77
CA ASN A 217 1.31 8.73 24.64
C ASN A 217 2.38 9.82 24.62
N ALA A 218 3.66 9.46 24.55
CA ALA A 218 4.74 10.43 24.43
C ALA A 218 4.63 11.25 23.13
N LEU A 219 4.34 10.59 22.00
CA LEU A 219 4.15 11.25 20.69
C LEU A 219 2.83 12.02 20.61
N PHE A 220 1.76 11.56 21.24
CA PHE A 220 0.50 12.29 21.30
C PHE A 220 0.61 13.62 22.04
N ASN A 221 1.44 13.68 23.06
CA ASN A 221 1.72 14.90 23.83
C ASN A 221 2.82 15.76 23.22
N ALA A 222 3.49 15.29 22.16
CA ALA A 222 4.46 16.06 21.40
C ALA A 222 3.76 17.00 20.40
N PRO A 223 4.48 18.01 19.85
CA PRO A 223 3.93 18.84 18.79
C PRO A 223 3.51 18.03 17.56
N VAL A 224 2.43 18.45 16.90
CA VAL A 224 2.04 17.92 15.58
C VAL A 224 3.21 18.08 14.61
N PRO A 225 3.54 17.06 13.81
CA PRO A 225 4.65 17.11 12.86
C PRO A 225 4.58 18.34 11.94
N ALA A 226 5.69 19.04 11.80
CA ALA A 226 5.77 20.26 10.97
C ALA A 226 5.40 19.99 9.50
N GLU A 227 5.67 18.80 9.00
CA GLU A 227 5.28 18.34 7.66
C GLU A 227 3.77 18.39 7.48
N LEU A 228 3.01 17.81 8.42
CA LEU A 228 1.54 17.84 8.40
C LEU A 228 1.02 19.27 8.51
N MET A 229 1.56 20.08 9.41
CA MET A 229 1.15 21.47 9.56
C MET A 229 1.39 22.30 8.31
N SER A 230 2.51 22.06 7.62
CA SER A 230 2.84 22.71 6.35
C SER A 230 1.88 22.27 5.24
N TYR A 231 1.54 20.98 5.17
CA TYR A 231 0.56 20.45 4.23
C TYR A 231 -0.82 21.11 4.42
N LEU A 232 -1.33 21.16 5.64
CA LEU A 232 -2.63 21.77 5.94
C LEU A 232 -2.68 23.26 5.56
N GLN A 233 -1.62 24.00 5.87
CA GLN A 233 -1.52 25.42 5.51
C GLN A 233 -1.52 25.62 3.99
N LYS A 234 -0.72 24.84 3.27
CA LYS A 234 -0.59 24.92 1.81
C LYS A 234 -1.89 24.55 1.10
N ASN A 235 -2.59 23.53 1.59
CA ASN A 235 -3.77 22.96 0.94
C ASN A 235 -5.10 23.43 1.56
N LYS A 236 -5.10 24.46 2.41
CA LYS A 236 -6.27 24.91 3.18
C LYS A 236 -7.56 25.02 2.36
N LYS A 237 -7.48 25.42 1.09
CA LYS A 237 -8.66 25.62 0.20
C LYS A 237 -9.24 24.31 -0.37
N THR A 238 -8.50 23.23 -0.30
CA THR A 238 -8.84 21.91 -0.88
C THR A 238 -8.92 20.80 0.16
N LEU A 239 -8.73 21.13 1.43
CA LEU A 239 -8.90 20.17 2.52
C LEU A 239 -10.33 19.62 2.55
N HIS A 240 -10.46 18.38 2.97
CA HIS A 240 -11.78 17.79 3.26
C HIS A 240 -12.53 18.66 4.28
N PRO A 241 -13.83 18.93 4.08
CA PRO A 241 -14.59 19.86 4.94
C PRO A 241 -14.46 19.57 6.43
N GLN A 242 -14.57 18.31 6.84
CA GLN A 242 -14.44 17.92 8.25
C GLN A 242 -13.03 18.17 8.82
N MET A 243 -11.98 17.97 8.02
CA MET A 243 -10.61 18.28 8.42
C MET A 243 -10.41 19.78 8.59
N LEU A 244 -10.94 20.57 7.67
CA LEU A 244 -10.87 22.03 7.73
C LEU A 244 -11.62 22.56 8.96
N GLU A 245 -12.88 22.14 9.17
CA GLU A 245 -13.70 22.50 10.32
C GLU A 245 -13.01 22.16 11.63
N LYS A 246 -12.46 20.95 11.74
CA LYS A 246 -11.73 20.48 12.91
C LYS A 246 -10.56 21.39 13.26
N TRP A 247 -9.74 21.77 12.26
CA TRP A 247 -8.61 22.66 12.44
C TRP A 247 -9.03 24.11 12.73
N GLU A 248 -10.05 24.63 12.02
CA GLU A 248 -10.56 26.00 12.23
C GLU A 248 -11.25 26.19 13.58
N SER A 249 -11.91 25.16 14.12
CA SER A 249 -12.52 25.20 15.46
C SER A 249 -11.52 25.54 16.57
N GLN A 250 -10.23 25.27 16.35
CA GLN A 250 -9.13 25.59 17.25
C GLN A 250 -8.33 26.84 16.82
N GLY A 251 -8.91 27.69 15.95
CA GLY A 251 -8.30 28.93 15.47
C GLY A 251 -7.20 28.74 14.41
N SER A 252 -7.20 27.62 13.70
CA SER A 252 -6.20 27.29 12.67
C SER A 252 -4.76 27.44 13.17
N LYS A 253 -4.48 26.94 14.36
CA LYS A 253 -3.13 27.01 14.97
C LYS A 253 -2.10 26.36 14.03
N LYS A 254 -0.94 26.98 13.94
CA LYS A 254 0.15 26.54 13.03
C LYS A 254 1.15 25.60 13.70
N GLN A 255 1.08 25.47 15.02
CA GLN A 255 1.91 24.59 15.84
C GLN A 255 1.24 24.34 17.19
N GLY A 256 1.62 23.29 17.87
CA GLY A 256 1.11 22.86 19.17
C GLY A 256 1.01 21.35 19.23
N THR A 257 0.61 20.84 20.37
CA THR A 257 0.25 19.41 20.54
C THR A 257 -0.99 19.06 19.72
N TRP A 258 -1.27 17.79 19.55
CA TRP A 258 -2.47 17.33 18.84
C TRP A 258 -3.75 17.93 19.39
N GLN A 259 -3.88 17.96 20.73
CA GLN A 259 -5.05 18.53 21.38
C GLN A 259 -5.14 20.06 21.26
N GLU A 260 -4.01 20.75 21.28
CA GLU A 260 -4.00 22.20 21.08
C GLU A 260 -4.37 22.61 19.66
N VAL A 261 -3.99 21.80 18.66
CA VAL A 261 -4.21 22.09 17.22
C VAL A 261 -5.60 21.64 16.77
N PHE A 262 -6.10 20.49 17.26
CA PHE A 262 -7.32 19.86 16.76
C PHE A 262 -8.42 19.70 17.81
N GLY A 263 -8.17 20.10 19.07
CA GLY A 263 -9.12 19.94 20.18
C GLY A 263 -8.95 18.63 20.96
N ALA A 264 -9.45 18.60 22.18
CA ALA A 264 -9.31 17.46 23.09
C ALA A 264 -10.55 16.55 23.00
N ASP A 265 -10.63 15.72 21.97
CA ASP A 265 -11.71 14.75 21.78
C ASP A 265 -11.22 13.49 21.02
N ILE A 266 -12.10 12.49 20.92
CA ILE A 266 -11.80 11.19 20.30
C ILE A 266 -11.45 11.27 18.81
N TYR A 267 -11.91 12.29 18.09
CA TYR A 267 -11.55 12.51 16.69
C TYR A 267 -10.08 12.98 16.54
N THR A 268 -9.58 13.70 17.54
CA THR A 268 -8.15 14.06 17.60
C THR A 268 -7.28 12.84 17.87
N ASP A 269 -7.75 11.90 18.69
CA ASP A 269 -7.08 10.61 18.88
C ASP A 269 -6.99 9.84 17.54
N GLU A 270 -8.08 9.84 16.76
CA GLU A 270 -8.12 9.20 15.44
C GLU A 270 -7.19 9.88 14.42
N LEU A 271 -7.16 11.21 14.37
CA LEU A 271 -6.22 11.97 13.51
C LEU A 271 -4.75 11.63 13.81
N PHE A 272 -4.41 11.58 15.11
CA PHE A 272 -3.09 11.17 15.55
C PHE A 272 -2.73 9.76 15.05
N MET A 273 -3.64 8.82 15.25
CA MET A 273 -3.39 7.45 14.88
C MET A 273 -3.31 7.28 13.35
N ALA A 274 -4.16 7.99 12.59
CA ALA A 274 -4.14 7.99 11.13
C ALA A 274 -2.80 8.49 10.58
N TRP A 275 -2.22 9.52 11.17
CA TRP A 275 -0.89 9.99 10.79
C TRP A 275 0.15 8.90 10.96
N HIS A 276 0.17 8.21 12.09
CA HIS A 276 1.19 7.19 12.36
C HIS A 276 1.00 5.93 11.51
N TYR A 277 -0.23 5.52 11.21
CA TYR A 277 -0.50 4.45 10.25
C TYR A 277 -0.09 4.85 8.83
N ALA A 278 -0.42 6.05 8.39
CA ALA A 278 0.02 6.55 7.08
C ALA A 278 1.55 6.56 6.97
N ARG A 279 2.27 6.99 8.00
CA ARG A 279 3.74 6.97 8.03
C ARG A 279 4.32 5.55 8.06
N TYR A 280 3.67 4.61 8.72
CA TYR A 280 4.06 3.20 8.69
C TYR A 280 3.95 2.63 7.26
N VAL A 281 2.78 2.81 6.65
CA VAL A 281 2.53 2.36 5.27
C VAL A 281 3.44 3.06 4.26
N GLU A 282 3.72 4.34 4.43
CA GLU A 282 4.66 5.08 3.58
C GLU A 282 6.04 4.45 3.55
N ARG A 283 6.56 4.05 4.71
CA ARG A 283 7.87 3.39 4.79
C ARG A 283 7.87 2.05 4.07
N MET A 284 6.78 1.27 4.14
CA MET A 284 6.61 0.04 3.37
C MET A 284 6.53 0.33 1.87
N ALA A 285 5.77 1.36 1.48
CA ALA A 285 5.65 1.79 0.09
C ALA A 285 6.98 2.22 -0.52
N GLN A 286 7.83 2.93 0.24
CA GLN A 286 9.18 3.28 -0.18
C GLN A 286 10.04 2.04 -0.44
N SER A 287 9.97 1.03 0.43
CA SER A 287 10.65 -0.25 0.23
C SER A 287 10.15 -0.95 -1.05
N ALA A 288 8.82 -1.05 -1.22
CA ALA A 288 8.21 -1.64 -2.41
C ALA A 288 8.64 -0.93 -3.71
N ARG A 289 8.61 0.40 -3.73
CA ARG A 289 9.02 1.21 -4.90
C ARG A 289 10.46 0.98 -5.31
N SER A 290 11.35 0.75 -4.35
CA SER A 290 12.76 0.48 -4.64
C SER A 290 12.99 -0.90 -5.24
N ILE A 291 12.11 -1.87 -4.99
CA ILE A 291 12.19 -3.27 -5.44
C ILE A 291 11.41 -3.46 -6.75
N TYR A 292 10.14 -3.14 -6.74
CA TYR A 292 9.23 -3.31 -7.88
C TYR A 292 8.28 -2.12 -7.97
N ASN A 293 8.52 -1.24 -8.92
CA ASN A 293 7.69 -0.05 -9.14
C ASN A 293 6.37 -0.46 -9.81
N ILE A 294 5.37 -0.80 -9.01
CA ILE A 294 4.02 -1.21 -9.38
C ILE A 294 3.02 -0.33 -8.63
N PRO A 295 1.79 -0.09 -9.15
CA PRO A 295 0.77 0.63 -8.39
C PRO A 295 0.54 0.05 -6.99
N LEU A 296 0.52 0.92 -5.97
CA LEU A 296 0.32 0.57 -4.56
C LEU A 296 -0.94 1.24 -4.03
N TYR A 297 -1.71 0.51 -3.23
CA TYR A 297 -2.88 1.07 -2.59
C TYR A 297 -3.06 0.59 -1.14
N VAL A 298 -3.92 1.28 -0.42
CA VAL A 298 -4.41 0.89 0.90
C VAL A 298 -5.93 0.90 0.87
N ASN A 299 -6.54 -0.05 1.57
CA ASN A 299 -7.99 -0.08 1.74
C ASN A 299 -8.40 0.40 3.14
N ALA A 300 -9.66 0.80 3.26
CA ALA A 300 -10.28 1.17 4.53
C ALA A 300 -11.56 0.38 4.75
N ALA A 301 -11.69 -0.20 5.95
CA ALA A 301 -13.01 -0.52 6.47
C ALA A 301 -13.77 0.80 6.66
N MET A 302 -14.95 0.92 6.05
CA MET A 302 -15.74 2.13 6.17
C MET A 302 -16.20 2.36 7.61
N ASN A 303 -16.21 3.62 8.02
CA ASN A 303 -16.84 4.02 9.28
C ASN A 303 -18.35 3.77 9.22
N SER A 304 -18.87 3.09 10.23
CA SER A 304 -20.30 2.81 10.32
C SER A 304 -21.10 4.07 10.70
N ARG A 305 -22.28 4.24 10.11
CA ARG A 305 -23.18 5.35 10.46
C ARG A 305 -23.48 5.37 11.97
N ASN A 306 -23.48 6.56 12.57
CA ASN A 306 -23.73 6.79 14.00
C ASN A 306 -22.73 6.13 14.98
N ARG A 307 -21.54 5.75 14.51
CA ARG A 307 -20.47 5.26 15.36
C ARG A 307 -19.34 6.29 15.50
N LYS A 308 -18.64 6.21 16.62
CA LYS A 308 -17.48 7.05 16.94
C LYS A 308 -16.18 6.28 16.66
N PRO A 309 -15.05 6.98 16.51
CA PRO A 309 -13.74 6.34 16.50
C PRO A 309 -13.56 5.38 17.67
N GLY A 310 -13.00 4.20 17.42
CA GLY A 310 -12.92 3.08 18.35
C GLY A 310 -14.11 2.11 18.32
N GLU A 311 -15.24 2.51 17.72
CA GLU A 311 -16.41 1.64 17.50
C GLU A 311 -16.45 1.05 16.07
N TYR A 312 -15.52 1.47 15.24
CA TYR A 312 -15.21 0.96 13.89
C TYR A 312 -13.70 0.91 13.72
N PRO A 313 -13.15 0.19 12.71
CA PRO A 313 -11.73 0.24 12.38
C PRO A 313 -11.27 1.67 12.08
N SER A 314 -10.73 2.34 13.10
CA SER A 314 -10.46 3.78 13.08
C SER A 314 -9.07 4.07 12.55
N ALA A 315 -8.87 5.29 12.03
CA ALA A 315 -7.59 5.78 11.56
C ALA A 315 -7.07 5.19 10.23
N GLY A 316 -7.81 4.30 9.57
CA GLY A 316 -7.55 3.91 8.18
C GLY A 316 -7.78 5.07 7.20
N PRO A 317 -7.60 4.87 5.88
CA PRO A 317 -7.78 5.92 4.86
C PRO A 317 -9.27 6.26 4.61
N LEU A 318 -9.96 6.68 5.67
CA LEU A 318 -11.34 7.11 5.64
C LEU A 318 -11.49 8.51 5.03
N ALA A 319 -12.67 8.85 4.52
CA ALA A 319 -12.90 10.11 3.80
C ALA A 319 -12.47 11.35 4.62
N HIS A 320 -12.83 11.41 5.91
CA HIS A 320 -12.48 12.53 6.78
C HIS A 320 -10.99 12.57 7.18
N LEU A 321 -10.23 11.52 6.91
CA LEU A 321 -8.80 11.39 7.17
C LEU A 321 -7.94 11.46 5.90
N ILE A 322 -8.57 11.69 4.75
CA ILE A 322 -7.90 11.62 3.44
C ILE A 322 -6.70 12.58 3.33
N ASP A 323 -6.80 13.77 3.92
CA ASP A 323 -5.71 14.75 3.94
C ASP A 323 -4.50 14.28 4.75
N ILE A 324 -4.76 13.58 5.86
CA ILE A 324 -3.72 12.97 6.70
C ILE A 324 -2.99 11.88 5.90
N TRP A 325 -3.75 11.02 5.22
CA TRP A 325 -3.20 9.92 4.43
C TRP A 325 -2.43 10.42 3.20
N HIS A 326 -2.94 11.41 2.47
CA HIS A 326 -2.21 12.01 1.35
C HIS A 326 -0.90 12.69 1.79
N CYS A 327 -0.89 13.32 2.96
CA CYS A 327 0.32 13.90 3.50
C CYS A 327 1.28 12.82 4.02
N GLY A 328 0.77 11.86 4.78
CA GLY A 328 1.55 10.87 5.51
C GLY A 328 2.10 9.73 4.63
N ALA A 329 1.41 9.40 3.53
CA ALA A 329 1.76 8.29 2.63
C ALA A 329 1.76 8.70 1.14
N PRO A 330 2.64 9.63 0.72
CA PRO A 330 2.66 10.16 -0.65
C PRO A 330 3.06 9.13 -1.72
N ASN A 331 3.65 7.99 -1.36
CA ASN A 331 3.98 6.91 -2.30
C ASN A 331 2.84 5.89 -2.48
N ILE A 332 1.70 6.10 -1.84
CA ILE A 332 0.47 5.34 -2.10
C ILE A 332 -0.30 6.03 -3.23
N ASP A 333 -0.64 5.27 -4.26
CA ASP A 333 -1.29 5.79 -5.47
C ASP A 333 -2.81 5.88 -5.33
N LEU A 334 -3.42 5.02 -4.50
CA LEU A 334 -4.87 4.91 -4.38
C LEU A 334 -5.27 4.60 -2.93
N LEU A 335 -6.27 5.31 -2.43
CA LEU A 335 -6.98 5.00 -1.19
C LEU A 335 -8.34 4.40 -1.58
N ALA A 336 -8.59 3.14 -1.21
CA ALA A 336 -9.75 2.38 -1.66
C ALA A 336 -10.69 2.06 -0.50
N PRO A 337 -11.97 2.44 -0.54
CA PRO A 337 -12.94 2.02 0.47
C PRO A 337 -13.48 0.62 0.18
N ASP A 338 -13.70 -0.17 1.24
CA ASP A 338 -14.44 -1.42 1.17
C ASP A 338 -15.93 -1.13 1.41
N LEU A 339 -16.70 -1.11 0.33
CA LEU A 339 -18.09 -0.68 0.34
C LEU A 339 -19.04 -1.85 0.58
N TYR A 340 -19.56 -1.98 1.79
CA TYR A 340 -20.55 -2.99 2.19
C TYR A 340 -21.93 -2.39 2.53
N ASP A 341 -22.06 -1.06 2.52
CA ASP A 341 -23.30 -0.37 2.85
C ASP A 341 -24.33 -0.50 1.71
N ASN A 342 -25.55 -0.93 2.02
CA ASN A 342 -26.64 -1.02 1.05
C ASN A 342 -27.07 0.33 0.49
N GLY A 343 -26.75 1.43 1.17
CA GLY A 343 -27.03 2.81 0.76
C GLY A 343 -25.83 3.50 0.11
N PHE A 344 -24.89 2.77 -0.49
CA PHE A 344 -23.69 3.38 -1.10
C PHE A 344 -24.01 4.20 -2.37
N THR A 345 -25.23 4.10 -2.89
CA THR A 345 -25.72 4.91 -4.03
C THR A 345 -26.32 6.25 -3.61
N ASP A 346 -26.51 6.48 -2.33
CA ASP A 346 -27.06 7.71 -1.74
C ASP A 346 -25.93 8.70 -1.43
#